data_eabe9d03c22ef104788b64f873258c96
#
_entry.id   eabe9d03c22ef104788b64f873258c96
#
_cell.length_a   1.000
_cell.length_b   1.000
_cell.length_c   1.000
_cell.angle_alpha   90.00
_cell.angle_beta   90.00
_cell.angle_gamma   90.00
#
_symmetry.space_group_name_H-M   'P 1'
#
loop_
_entity.id
_entity.type
_entity.pdbx_description
1 polymer ?
#
loop_
_entity_poly.entity_id
_entity_poly.type
_entity_poly.pdbx_seq_one_letter_code
_entity_poly.pdbx_strand_id
1 'polypeptide(L)'
;MRWSTEAKVGAFALAGIVLFSGMMVELGNIVLFGNKGFDVTGYFEDAEGIEPGSSIQYAGVEVGRVNSIAVKEGQAVLSLRLYEGTQIPKDADFSIQDSSIMGGKIVRVTGGTLSEGYLGPGMSVQGDSGGSMNAAMGKMNKLMDSAQTMMDGLNTIVADPKAQGSVKS
;
A
#
# COMPACT_ATOMS: atom_id res chain seq x y z
N MET A 1 -51.56 -28.88 -18.06
CA MET A 1 -51.64 -27.42 -17.90
C MET A 1 -51.12 -26.78 -19.18
N ARG A 2 -51.95 -26.06 -19.94
CA ARG A 2 -51.51 -25.33 -21.13
C ARG A 2 -51.17 -23.91 -20.71
N TRP A 3 -49.89 -23.64 -20.61
CA TRP A 3 -49.43 -22.28 -20.31
C TRP A 3 -49.80 -21.38 -21.47
N SER A 4 -50.36 -20.20 -21.17
CA SER A 4 -50.63 -19.19 -22.18
C SER A 4 -49.35 -18.73 -22.84
N THR A 5 -49.43 -18.21 -24.05
CA THR A 5 -48.24 -17.74 -24.79
C THR A 5 -47.52 -16.60 -24.04
N GLU A 6 -48.31 -15.76 -23.36
CA GLU A 6 -47.78 -14.67 -22.52
C GLU A 6 -46.98 -15.21 -21.32
N ALA A 7 -47.45 -16.32 -20.70
CA ALA A 7 -46.72 -16.93 -19.59
C ALA A 7 -45.36 -17.52 -20.03
N LYS A 8 -45.30 -18.08 -21.26
CA LYS A 8 -44.05 -18.59 -21.84
C LYS A 8 -43.05 -17.49 -22.12
N VAL A 9 -43.53 -16.39 -22.69
CA VAL A 9 -42.68 -15.20 -22.97
C VAL A 9 -42.20 -14.57 -21.67
N GLY A 10 -43.05 -14.43 -20.66
CA GLY A 10 -42.66 -13.92 -19.35
C GLY A 10 -41.65 -14.81 -18.66
N ALA A 11 -41.82 -16.13 -18.69
CA ALA A 11 -40.85 -17.08 -18.11
C ALA A 11 -39.49 -17.01 -18.83
N PHE A 12 -39.48 -16.88 -20.16
CA PHE A 12 -38.26 -16.74 -20.94
C PHE A 12 -37.51 -15.41 -20.61
N ALA A 13 -38.26 -14.30 -20.50
CA ALA A 13 -37.69 -13.01 -20.13
C ALA A 13 -37.09 -13.05 -18.72
N LEU A 14 -37.78 -13.63 -17.74
CA LEU A 14 -37.26 -13.81 -16.38
C LEU A 14 -35.98 -14.66 -16.35
N ALA A 15 -35.97 -15.79 -17.08
CA ALA A 15 -34.79 -16.64 -17.20
C ALA A 15 -33.59 -15.85 -17.81
N GLY A 16 -33.84 -15.04 -18.84
CA GLY A 16 -32.82 -14.18 -19.44
C GLY A 16 -32.24 -13.17 -18.46
N ILE A 17 -33.10 -12.50 -17.68
CA ILE A 17 -32.67 -11.55 -16.66
C ILE A 17 -31.83 -12.23 -15.57
N VAL A 18 -32.25 -13.39 -15.09
CA VAL A 18 -31.51 -14.15 -14.07
C VAL A 18 -30.13 -14.58 -14.60
N LEU A 19 -30.07 -15.12 -15.81
CA LEU A 19 -28.80 -15.51 -16.44
C LEU A 19 -27.88 -14.31 -16.66
N PHE A 20 -28.42 -13.20 -17.17
CA PHE A 20 -27.64 -12.00 -17.41
C PHE A 20 -27.10 -11.40 -16.10
N SER A 21 -27.94 -11.36 -15.05
CA SER A 21 -27.53 -10.91 -13.72
C SER A 21 -26.45 -11.80 -13.12
N GLY A 22 -26.58 -13.12 -13.26
CA GLY A 22 -25.56 -14.08 -12.83
C GLY A 22 -24.23 -13.88 -13.56
N MET A 23 -24.29 -13.69 -14.86
CA MET A 23 -23.10 -13.42 -15.68
C MET A 23 -22.44 -12.07 -15.34
N MET A 24 -23.25 -11.07 -15.02
CA MET A 24 -22.75 -9.75 -14.60
C MET A 24 -22.03 -9.81 -13.25
N VAL A 25 -22.50 -10.63 -12.32
CA VAL A 25 -21.84 -10.87 -11.03
C VAL A 25 -20.52 -11.60 -11.23
N GLU A 26 -20.49 -12.63 -12.06
CA GLU A 26 -19.28 -13.42 -12.35
C GLU A 26 -18.21 -12.60 -13.07
N LEU A 27 -18.58 -11.86 -14.11
CA LEU A 27 -17.66 -11.03 -14.90
C LEU A 27 -17.27 -9.73 -14.20
N GLY A 28 -18.17 -9.15 -13.39
CA GLY A 28 -17.94 -7.90 -12.66
C GLY A 28 -17.07 -8.06 -11.44
N ASN A 29 -16.69 -9.28 -11.07
CA ASN A 29 -15.99 -9.58 -9.82
C ASN A 29 -16.63 -8.86 -8.60
N ILE A 30 -17.96 -8.71 -8.68
CA ILE A 30 -18.75 -8.09 -7.63
C ILE A 30 -18.82 -9.08 -6.48
N VAL A 31 -18.05 -8.85 -5.45
CA VAL A 31 -18.08 -9.64 -4.22
C VAL A 31 -19.36 -9.29 -3.45
N LEU A 32 -20.44 -10.02 -3.74
CA LEU A 32 -21.73 -9.86 -3.04
C LEU A 32 -21.66 -10.26 -1.56
N PHE A 33 -20.72 -11.11 -1.23
CA PHE A 33 -20.38 -11.46 0.17
C PHE A 33 -18.93 -11.02 0.35
N GLY A 34 -18.73 -9.92 1.09
CA GLY A 34 -17.41 -9.29 1.28
C GLY A 34 -16.31 -10.32 1.49
N ASN A 35 -15.20 -10.17 0.78
CA ASN A 35 -14.02 -10.99 1.02
C ASN A 35 -13.73 -10.94 2.51
N LYS A 36 -13.68 -12.13 3.12
CA LYS A 36 -13.22 -12.26 4.49
C LYS A 36 -11.84 -11.63 4.55
N GLY A 37 -11.69 -10.63 5.39
CA GLY A 37 -10.48 -9.84 5.49
C GLY A 37 -10.67 -8.78 6.56
N PHE A 38 -9.68 -7.96 6.75
CA PHE A 38 -9.71 -6.89 7.74
C PHE A 38 -9.26 -5.56 7.15
N ASP A 39 -9.73 -4.48 7.77
CA ASP A 39 -9.38 -3.14 7.35
C ASP A 39 -8.22 -2.60 8.19
N VAL A 40 -7.29 -1.95 7.50
CA VAL A 40 -6.17 -1.19 8.07
C VAL A 40 -6.28 0.23 7.55
N THR A 41 -6.00 1.22 8.39
CA THR A 41 -6.01 2.63 7.99
C THR A 41 -4.61 3.06 7.60
N GLY A 42 -4.42 3.47 6.34
CA GLY A 42 -3.17 4.03 5.85
C GLY A 42 -3.23 5.56 5.83
N TYR A 43 -2.23 6.23 6.41
CA TYR A 43 -2.05 7.67 6.35
C TYR A 43 -0.94 8.00 5.37
N PHE A 44 -1.23 8.82 4.37
CA PHE A 44 -0.31 9.22 3.32
C PHE A 44 -0.32 10.76 3.21
N GLU A 45 0.80 11.34 2.86
CA GLU A 45 0.88 12.78 2.63
C GLU A 45 0.01 13.22 1.44
N ASP A 46 0.00 12.41 0.37
CA ASP A 46 -0.81 12.61 -0.84
C ASP A 46 -1.35 11.26 -1.33
N ALA A 47 -2.53 11.26 -1.93
CA ALA A 47 -3.11 10.07 -2.54
C ALA A 47 -2.56 9.77 -3.94
N GLU A 48 -1.85 10.71 -4.56
CA GLU A 48 -1.20 10.59 -5.87
C GLU A 48 -2.09 10.05 -7.01
N GLY A 49 -3.39 10.20 -6.88
CA GLY A 49 -4.33 9.68 -7.86
C GLY A 49 -4.64 8.18 -7.73
N ILE A 50 -4.38 7.58 -6.54
CA ILE A 50 -4.88 6.24 -6.24
C ILE A 50 -6.41 6.26 -6.15
N GLU A 51 -7.05 5.20 -6.57
CA GLU A 51 -8.52 5.11 -6.62
C GLU A 51 -9.02 3.96 -5.72
N PRO A 52 -10.27 4.04 -5.24
CA PRO A 52 -10.92 2.89 -4.63
C PRO A 52 -10.92 1.69 -5.60
N GLY A 53 -10.57 0.50 -5.10
CA GLY A 53 -10.37 -0.69 -5.93
C GLY A 53 -8.92 -0.92 -6.37
N SER A 54 -8.02 0.05 -6.22
CA SER A 54 -6.59 -0.15 -6.49
C SER A 54 -6.02 -1.30 -5.67
N SER A 55 -5.15 -2.10 -6.28
CA SER A 55 -4.57 -3.27 -5.59
C SER A 55 -3.51 -2.89 -4.57
N ILE A 56 -3.45 -3.68 -3.51
CA ILE A 56 -2.37 -3.64 -2.52
C ILE A 56 -1.47 -4.84 -2.78
N GLN A 57 -0.19 -4.61 -3.00
CA GLN A 57 0.76 -5.66 -3.33
C GLN A 57 1.86 -5.76 -2.27
N TYR A 58 2.08 -6.97 -1.77
CA TYR A 58 3.21 -7.31 -0.91
C TYR A 58 4.10 -8.33 -1.62
N ALA A 59 5.37 -8.03 -1.73
CA ALA A 59 6.33 -8.84 -2.50
C ALA A 59 5.87 -9.18 -3.93
N GLY A 60 5.11 -8.27 -4.58
CA GLY A 60 4.60 -8.45 -5.94
C GLY A 60 3.30 -9.26 -6.04
N VAL A 61 2.76 -9.73 -4.94
CA VAL A 61 1.49 -10.48 -4.88
C VAL A 61 0.38 -9.56 -4.39
N GLU A 62 -0.81 -9.61 -5.01
CA GLU A 62 -1.98 -8.88 -4.53
C GLU A 62 -2.47 -9.50 -3.22
N VAL A 63 -2.47 -8.69 -2.17
CA VAL A 63 -2.85 -9.08 -0.81
C VAL A 63 -4.07 -8.32 -0.29
N GLY A 64 -4.59 -7.41 -1.08
CA GLY A 64 -5.74 -6.60 -0.70
C GLY A 64 -6.09 -5.54 -1.73
N ARG A 65 -7.06 -4.68 -1.37
CA ARG A 65 -7.51 -3.55 -2.19
C ARG A 65 -7.81 -2.33 -1.35
N VAL A 66 -7.66 -1.16 -1.96
CA VAL A 66 -8.11 0.10 -1.37
C VAL A 66 -9.64 0.12 -1.37
N ASN A 67 -10.24 0.23 -0.21
CA ASN A 67 -11.70 0.26 -0.05
C ASN A 67 -12.26 1.67 -0.22
N SER A 68 -11.66 2.65 0.44
CA SER A 68 -12.08 4.06 0.37
C SER A 68 -10.91 5.00 0.62
N ILE A 69 -11.08 6.23 0.19
CA ILE A 69 -10.11 7.31 0.34
C ILE A 69 -10.83 8.51 0.92
N ALA A 70 -10.25 9.14 1.92
CA ALA A 70 -10.74 10.37 2.54
C ALA A 70 -9.57 11.31 2.79
N VAL A 71 -9.87 12.59 2.98
CA VAL A 71 -8.88 13.58 3.41
C VAL A 71 -9.21 13.99 4.85
N LYS A 72 -8.21 13.89 5.74
CA LYS A 72 -8.31 14.34 7.11
C LYS A 72 -7.04 15.09 7.50
N GLU A 73 -7.19 16.26 8.08
CA GLU A 73 -6.07 17.07 8.59
C GLU A 73 -4.96 17.32 7.55
N GLY A 74 -5.35 17.44 6.27
CA GLY A 74 -4.39 17.65 5.18
C GLY A 74 -3.64 16.41 4.71
N GLN A 75 -4.00 15.23 5.19
CA GLN A 75 -3.45 13.94 4.77
C GLN A 75 -4.50 13.09 4.05
N ALA A 76 -4.05 12.27 3.14
CA ALA A 76 -4.87 11.24 2.52
C ALA A 76 -4.97 10.03 3.47
N VAL A 77 -6.19 9.68 3.82
CA VAL A 77 -6.51 8.54 4.68
C VAL A 77 -7.15 7.46 3.83
N LEU A 78 -6.45 6.35 3.65
CA LEU A 78 -6.88 5.22 2.86
C LEU A 78 -7.38 4.09 3.76
N SER A 79 -8.58 3.58 3.49
CA SER A 79 -9.03 2.31 4.07
C SER A 79 -8.52 1.17 3.21
N LEU A 80 -7.60 0.40 3.76
CA LEU A 80 -6.92 -0.71 3.10
C LEU A 80 -7.58 -2.01 3.55
N ARG A 81 -8.30 -2.69 2.64
CA ARG A 81 -8.88 -4.01 2.88
C ARG A 81 -7.86 -5.07 2.52
N LEU A 82 -7.33 -5.75 3.53
CA LEU A 82 -6.42 -6.88 3.37
C LEU A 82 -7.18 -8.20 3.37
N TYR A 83 -6.78 -9.14 2.53
CA TYR A 83 -7.41 -10.45 2.42
C TYR A 83 -7.11 -11.32 3.64
N GLU A 84 -8.03 -12.22 3.97
CA GLU A 84 -7.86 -13.18 5.06
C GLU A 84 -6.61 -14.04 4.83
N GLY A 85 -5.84 -14.25 5.89
CA GLY A 85 -4.58 -15.01 5.82
C GLY A 85 -3.37 -14.22 5.37
N THR A 86 -3.53 -12.91 5.06
CA THR A 86 -2.41 -12.04 4.72
C THR A 86 -1.59 -11.73 5.99
N GLN A 87 -0.29 -12.00 5.92
CA GLN A 87 0.66 -11.75 7.00
C GLN A 87 1.62 -10.64 6.57
N ILE A 88 1.29 -9.40 6.89
CA ILE A 88 2.15 -8.24 6.66
C ILE A 88 2.74 -7.83 8.01
N PRO A 89 4.07 -7.72 8.14
CA PRO A 89 4.70 -7.22 9.36
C PRO A 89 4.25 -5.79 9.68
N LYS A 90 4.19 -5.45 10.96
CA LYS A 90 3.76 -4.11 11.42
C LYS A 90 4.69 -2.99 11.00
N ASP A 91 5.97 -3.31 10.83
CA ASP A 91 7.06 -2.43 10.41
C ASP A 91 7.29 -2.43 8.89
N ALA A 92 6.37 -3.00 8.11
CA ALA A 92 6.45 -2.95 6.65
C ALA A 92 6.21 -1.52 6.13
N ASP A 93 6.95 -1.15 5.09
CA ASP A 93 6.83 0.13 4.41
C ASP A 93 5.70 0.11 3.37
N PHE A 94 4.80 1.07 3.47
CA PHE A 94 3.71 1.27 2.52
C PHE A 94 4.04 2.44 1.60
N SER A 95 3.90 2.28 0.30
CA SER A 95 4.11 3.36 -0.67
C SER A 95 3.11 3.29 -1.82
N ILE A 96 2.69 4.46 -2.32
CA ILE A 96 1.88 4.55 -3.53
C ILE A 96 2.84 4.60 -4.72
N GLN A 97 2.64 3.72 -5.70
CA GLN A 97 3.48 3.61 -6.88
C GLN A 97 2.64 3.39 -8.14
N ASP A 98 3.23 3.68 -9.30
CA ASP A 98 2.61 3.34 -10.56
C ASP A 98 2.56 1.82 -10.77
N SER A 99 1.40 1.32 -11.17
CA SER A 99 1.20 -0.10 -11.47
C SER A 99 1.88 -0.50 -12.78
N SER A 100 1.88 0.39 -13.76
CA SER A 100 2.46 0.20 -15.08
C SER A 100 2.65 1.53 -15.80
N ILE A 101 3.44 1.51 -16.88
CA ILE A 101 3.63 2.65 -17.79
C ILE A 101 2.34 3.11 -18.47
N MET A 102 1.29 2.32 -18.47
CA MET A 102 -0.02 2.68 -19.05
C MET A 102 -0.97 3.35 -18.05
N GLY A 103 -0.52 3.61 -16.84
CA GLY A 103 -1.29 4.25 -15.78
C GLY A 103 -1.88 3.27 -14.77
N GLY A 104 -2.48 3.81 -13.74
CA GLY A 104 -2.99 3.12 -12.55
C GLY A 104 -2.00 3.18 -11.40
N LYS A 105 -2.53 3.34 -10.20
CA LYS A 105 -1.76 3.38 -8.95
C LYS A 105 -2.04 2.13 -8.13
N ILE A 106 -1.03 1.69 -7.40
CA ILE A 106 -1.13 0.60 -6.43
C ILE A 106 -0.52 1.03 -5.11
N VAL A 107 -0.94 0.39 -4.04
CA VAL A 107 -0.23 0.44 -2.77
C VAL A 107 0.78 -0.70 -2.77
N ARG A 108 2.06 -0.36 -2.78
CA ARG A 108 3.14 -1.33 -2.66
C ARG A 108 3.58 -1.43 -1.21
N VAL A 109 3.63 -2.65 -0.73
CA VAL A 109 4.14 -2.97 0.61
C VAL A 109 5.47 -3.70 0.45
N THR A 110 6.48 -3.26 1.17
CA THR A 110 7.83 -3.83 1.11
C THR A 110 8.44 -3.92 2.50
N GLY A 111 9.44 -4.78 2.64
CA GLY A 111 10.17 -4.92 3.90
C GLY A 111 9.35 -5.55 5.01
N GLY A 112 9.71 -5.20 6.23
CA GLY A 112 9.12 -5.69 7.45
C GLY A 112 9.87 -6.88 8.06
N THR A 113 9.84 -6.95 9.39
CA THR A 113 10.51 -7.96 10.19
C THR A 113 9.49 -8.84 10.90
N LEU A 114 9.58 -10.13 10.71
CA LEU A 114 8.62 -11.09 11.29
C LEU A 114 8.56 -11.06 12.82
N SER A 115 9.60 -10.56 13.49
CA SER A 115 9.67 -10.44 14.95
C SER A 115 8.75 -9.35 15.53
N GLU A 116 8.39 -8.35 14.75
CA GLU A 116 7.52 -7.23 15.18
C GLU A 116 6.01 -7.60 15.19
N GLY A 117 5.69 -8.80 14.73
CA GLY A 117 4.32 -9.28 14.60
C GLY A 117 3.63 -8.75 13.33
N TYR A 118 2.38 -9.15 13.16
CA TYR A 118 1.60 -8.86 11.94
C TYR A 118 0.57 -7.77 12.16
N LEU A 119 0.20 -7.10 11.06
CA LEU A 119 -0.93 -6.17 11.04
C LEU A 119 -2.23 -6.91 11.35
N GLY A 120 -3.07 -6.26 12.15
CA GLY A 120 -4.39 -6.75 12.53
C GLY A 120 -5.51 -5.76 12.21
N PRO A 121 -6.75 -6.17 12.45
CA PRO A 121 -7.92 -5.33 12.21
C PRO A 121 -7.85 -4.00 12.95
N GLY A 122 -8.20 -2.90 12.27
CA GLY A 122 -8.28 -1.57 12.88
C GLY A 122 -6.93 -0.91 13.19
N MET A 123 -5.82 -1.53 12.84
CA MET A 123 -4.51 -0.91 12.95
C MET A 123 -4.34 0.21 11.93
N SER A 124 -3.40 1.11 12.21
CA SER A 124 -3.01 2.18 11.31
C SER A 124 -1.55 2.05 10.90
N VAL A 125 -1.26 2.44 9.67
CA VAL A 125 0.09 2.47 9.11
C VAL A 125 0.35 3.84 8.52
N GLN A 126 1.61 4.26 8.58
CA GLN A 126 2.08 5.44 7.88
C GLN A 126 2.65 4.98 6.54
N GLY A 127 2.18 5.60 5.46
CA GLY A 127 2.69 5.32 4.13
C GLY A 127 3.42 6.52 3.54
N ASP A 128 4.25 6.25 2.56
CA ASP A 128 4.92 7.27 1.74
C ASP A 128 4.13 7.49 0.45
N SER A 129 3.82 8.72 0.14
CA SER A 129 3.17 9.10 -1.11
C SER A 129 4.24 9.41 -2.13
N GLY A 130 4.25 8.59 -3.14
CA GLY A 130 4.90 8.84 -4.39
C GLY A 130 6.39 9.05 -4.39
N GLY A 131 7.03 8.02 -4.70
CA GLY A 131 8.28 8.07 -5.43
C GLY A 131 9.47 8.48 -4.59
N SER A 132 10.18 7.51 -4.31
CA SER A 132 11.64 7.44 -4.31
C SER A 132 12.46 8.74 -4.32
N MET A 133 11.93 9.88 -4.83
CA MET A 133 12.66 11.13 -4.87
C MET A 133 12.75 11.77 -3.47
N ASN A 134 11.66 11.90 -2.73
CA ASN A 134 11.67 12.44 -1.37
C ASN A 134 12.33 11.47 -0.38
N ALA A 135 12.07 10.19 -0.50
CA ALA A 135 12.75 9.16 0.28
C ALA A 135 14.23 9.05 -0.09
N ALA A 136 14.60 9.20 -1.38
CA ALA A 136 15.97 9.25 -1.82
C ALA A 136 16.68 10.53 -1.32
N MET A 137 16.00 11.67 -1.37
CA MET A 137 16.54 12.93 -0.79
C MET A 137 16.68 12.85 0.73
N GLY A 138 15.72 12.23 1.44
CA GLY A 138 15.83 12.00 2.87
C GLY A 138 17.01 11.09 3.24
N LYS A 139 17.25 10.04 2.47
CA LYS A 139 18.44 9.16 2.62
C LYS A 139 19.73 9.90 2.26
N MET A 140 19.71 10.71 1.20
CA MET A 140 20.85 11.54 0.81
C MET A 140 21.21 12.55 1.91
N ASN A 141 20.23 13.24 2.50
CA ASN A 141 20.45 14.16 3.60
C ASN A 141 21.06 13.45 4.83
N LYS A 142 20.56 12.26 5.18
CA LYS A 142 21.14 11.44 6.26
C LYS A 142 22.57 11.01 5.96
N LEU A 143 22.89 10.68 4.72
CA LEU A 143 24.25 10.32 4.30
C LEU A 143 25.18 11.54 4.36
N MET A 144 24.70 12.71 3.94
CA MET A 144 25.48 13.96 4.05
C MET A 144 25.75 14.33 5.51
N ASP A 145 24.75 14.22 6.38
CA ASP A 145 24.88 14.48 7.82
C ASP A 145 25.88 13.52 8.48
N SER A 146 25.82 12.23 8.11
CA SER A 146 26.80 11.23 8.56
C SER A 146 28.21 11.53 8.04
N ALA A 147 28.36 11.98 6.80
CA ALA A 147 29.65 12.35 6.23
C ALA A 147 30.24 13.59 6.93
N GLN A 148 29.41 14.60 7.23
CA GLN A 148 29.82 15.77 7.99
C GLN A 148 30.27 15.38 9.41
N THR A 149 29.53 14.53 10.10
CA THR A 149 29.91 14.05 11.43
C THR A 149 31.23 13.28 11.41
N MET A 150 31.49 12.49 10.36
CA MET A 150 32.78 11.81 10.16
C MET A 150 33.92 12.81 9.90
N MET A 151 33.69 13.82 9.07
CA MET A 151 34.70 14.86 8.80
C MET A 151 35.02 15.69 10.04
N ASP A 152 34.02 16.05 10.85
CA ASP A 152 34.21 16.75 12.11
C ASP A 152 34.99 15.90 13.12
N GLY A 153 34.68 14.58 13.18
CA GLY A 153 35.44 13.62 13.99
C GLY A 153 36.90 13.51 13.56
N LEU A 154 37.16 13.46 12.26
CA LEU A 154 38.55 13.45 11.74
C LEU A 154 39.27 14.77 12.00
N ASN A 155 38.59 15.88 11.84
CA ASN A 155 39.17 17.22 12.08
C ASN A 155 39.50 17.39 13.58
N THR A 156 38.71 16.85 14.47
CA THR A 156 38.98 16.86 15.91
C THR A 156 40.21 16.03 16.27
N ILE A 157 40.39 14.86 15.59
CA ILE A 157 41.55 13.98 15.80
C ILE A 157 42.86 14.63 15.25
N VAL A 158 42.76 15.28 14.09
CA VAL A 158 43.90 15.95 13.46
C VAL A 158 44.28 17.25 14.19
N ALA A 159 43.29 17.93 14.80
CA ALA A 159 43.52 19.17 15.56
C ALA A 159 43.97 18.92 17.01
N ASP A 160 44.02 17.70 17.50
CA ASP A 160 44.49 17.39 18.84
C ASP A 160 46.04 17.37 18.86
N PRO A 161 46.69 18.35 19.51
CA PRO A 161 48.15 18.43 19.55
C PRO A 161 48.83 17.24 20.28
N LYS A 162 48.07 16.43 20.99
CA LYS A 162 48.56 15.20 21.62
C LYS A 162 48.74 14.02 20.66
N ALA A 163 48.03 14.03 19.51
CA ALA A 163 48.14 12.97 18.49
C ALA A 163 49.44 13.14 17.66
N GLN A 164 50.01 14.35 17.59
CA GLN A 164 51.28 14.63 16.86
C GLN A 164 52.52 14.25 17.64
N GLY A 165 52.42 13.98 18.94
CA GLY A 165 53.58 13.66 19.80
C GLY A 165 54.04 12.21 19.73
N SER A 166 53.27 11.27 19.16
CA SER A 166 53.61 9.83 19.22
C SER A 166 54.21 9.27 17.90
N VAL A 167 54.45 10.14 16.89
CA VAL A 167 55.06 9.72 15.61
C VAL A 167 56.54 10.15 15.51
N LYS A 168 57.09 10.82 16.54
CA LYS A 168 58.51 11.13 16.63
C LYS A 168 59.19 10.39 17.80
N SER A 169 59.35 9.11 17.62
CA SER A 169 60.37 8.33 18.37
C SER A 169 60.74 7.12 17.54
#